data_d77bf9362e5bd9a8007ac3a409254845
#
_entry.id   d77bf9362e5bd9a8007ac3a409254845
#
_cell.length_a   1.000
_cell.length_b   1.000
_cell.length_c   1.000
_cell.angle_alpha   90.00
_cell.angle_beta   90.00
_cell.angle_gamma   90.00
#
_symmetry.space_group_name_H-M   'P 1'
#
loop_
_entity.id
_entity.type
_entity.pdbx_description
1 polymer ?
#
loop_
_entity_poly.entity_id
_entity_poly.type
_entity_poly.pdbx_seq_one_letter_code
_entity_poly.pdbx_strand_id
1 'polypeptide(L)'
;MKCVNQGLKVRLYPDEDMMIKINQNIGNSRFTWNKLLEYYKETYKLFKLHGYSKLKCNMATFNVMLNMLKKEHDFLYLSESSGLQQVYRDLIHAYNKFFSGEGSYPRFKSKNHDKKSFRIQNNGNIKIKDNMIILPKLGEVYYLTSKKYREKLKKVKINNVTIKIENGKYYAVFNIETEIPEFPKTKQFVGIDLGMRTLATLDNGLKIANLDVTYEENMIKKYEKRRSRQKHNSNRYKKTLKTYWKWIDQKKNKIKDHYHKITTKIVKKYDIIILEDLNIKGMFQNPHYSPKLQKIAWKKFVEMIKYKAEIYGKTLRQISRWYPSSKTCNNCGYYNKDLKYETKWKCPQCQKIHDRDINAAKNILKQGLTDLINETMNLWNRGDSTVILLSWESISP
;
A
#
# COMPACT_ATOMS: atom_id res chain seq x y z
N MET A 1 9.02 -7.56 -21.73
CA MET A 1 8.58 -6.35 -20.98
C MET A 1 7.18 -6.58 -20.45
N LYS A 2 6.94 -6.26 -19.18
CA LYS A 2 5.63 -6.43 -18.56
C LYS A 2 4.88 -5.10 -18.56
N CYS A 3 3.63 -5.11 -19.05
CA CYS A 3 2.75 -3.95 -18.96
C CYS A 3 2.16 -3.84 -17.54
N VAL A 4 2.39 -2.73 -16.86
CA VAL A 4 1.96 -2.54 -15.48
C VAL A 4 1.31 -1.17 -15.28
N ASN A 5 0.33 -1.14 -14.36
CA ASN A 5 -0.27 0.09 -13.88
C ASN A 5 0.59 0.70 -12.76
N GLN A 6 1.07 1.92 -12.97
CA GLN A 6 1.90 2.64 -12.02
C GLN A 6 1.24 3.94 -11.56
N GLY A 7 1.26 4.20 -10.25
CA GLY A 7 0.83 5.46 -9.67
C GLY A 7 1.95 6.51 -9.70
N LEU A 8 1.75 7.62 -10.43
CA LEU A 8 2.68 8.75 -10.44
C LEU A 8 2.08 9.94 -9.71
N LYS A 9 2.67 10.31 -8.58
CA LYS A 9 2.22 11.44 -7.74
C LYS A 9 2.99 12.70 -8.07
N VAL A 10 2.26 13.78 -8.43
CA VAL A 10 2.81 15.11 -8.66
C VAL A 10 2.17 16.14 -7.74
N ARG A 11 2.90 17.22 -7.47
CA ARG A 11 2.42 18.35 -6.67
C ARG A 11 1.61 19.30 -7.53
N LEU A 12 0.41 19.72 -7.05
CA LEU A 12 -0.42 20.75 -7.67
C LEU A 12 -0.29 22.08 -6.93
N TYR A 13 -0.43 23.16 -7.67
CA TYR A 13 -0.45 24.53 -7.17
C TYR A 13 -1.71 25.23 -7.72
N PRO A 14 -2.90 24.88 -7.17
CA PRO A 14 -4.15 25.52 -7.58
C PRO A 14 -4.22 26.96 -7.07
N ASP A 15 -4.85 27.84 -7.84
CA ASP A 15 -5.36 29.15 -7.39
C ASP A 15 -6.56 28.97 -6.45
N GLU A 16 -7.12 30.09 -5.98
CA GLU A 16 -8.24 30.06 -5.02
C GLU A 16 -9.50 29.45 -5.62
N ASP A 17 -9.85 29.78 -6.86
CA ASP A 17 -11.01 29.23 -7.55
C ASP A 17 -10.89 27.72 -7.77
N MET A 18 -9.72 27.27 -8.19
CA MET A 18 -9.44 25.86 -8.34
C MET A 18 -9.46 25.12 -6.99
N MET A 19 -8.97 25.74 -5.90
CA MET A 19 -9.07 25.17 -4.55
C MET A 19 -10.53 24.98 -4.15
N ILE A 20 -11.41 25.94 -4.44
CA ILE A 20 -12.85 25.85 -4.18
C ILE A 20 -13.45 24.67 -4.96
N LYS A 21 -13.21 24.59 -6.27
CA LYS A 21 -13.70 23.50 -7.13
C LYS A 21 -13.22 22.12 -6.68
N ILE A 22 -11.94 21.99 -6.29
CA ILE A 22 -11.37 20.75 -5.77
C ILE A 22 -12.07 20.33 -4.45
N ASN A 23 -12.27 21.30 -3.54
CA ASN A 23 -12.95 21.03 -2.26
C ASN A 23 -14.42 20.65 -2.45
N GLN A 24 -15.13 21.27 -3.40
CA GLN A 24 -16.49 20.92 -3.78
C GLN A 24 -16.56 19.47 -4.30
N ASN A 25 -15.68 19.10 -5.24
CA ASN A 25 -15.64 17.73 -5.78
C ASN A 25 -15.35 16.69 -4.70
N ILE A 26 -14.46 16.98 -3.74
CA ILE A 26 -14.21 16.12 -2.58
C ILE A 26 -15.46 16.03 -1.68
N GLY A 27 -16.14 17.15 -1.46
CA GLY A 27 -17.38 17.22 -0.69
C GLY A 27 -18.48 16.40 -1.33
N ASN A 28 -18.72 16.62 -2.63
CA ASN A 28 -19.74 15.94 -3.43
C ASN A 28 -19.47 14.43 -3.53
N SER A 29 -18.20 14.01 -3.70
CA SER A 29 -17.84 12.58 -3.69
C SER A 29 -18.14 11.91 -2.34
N ARG A 30 -17.91 12.61 -1.22
CA ARG A 30 -18.24 12.09 0.11
C ARG A 30 -19.75 12.04 0.33
N PHE A 31 -20.47 13.08 -0.06
CA PHE A 31 -21.92 13.15 0.00
C PHE A 31 -22.56 12.01 -0.81
N THR A 32 -22.13 11.85 -2.07
CA THR A 32 -22.59 10.76 -2.95
C THR A 32 -22.33 9.38 -2.34
N TRP A 33 -21.14 9.14 -1.78
CA TRP A 33 -20.85 7.88 -1.08
C TRP A 33 -21.86 7.63 0.05
N ASN A 34 -22.10 8.61 0.88
CA ASN A 34 -22.95 8.45 2.05
C ASN A 34 -24.42 8.23 1.63
N LYS A 35 -24.92 9.00 0.67
CA LYS A 35 -26.29 8.85 0.17
C LYS A 35 -26.52 7.52 -0.56
N LEU A 36 -25.59 7.10 -1.39
CA LEU A 36 -25.69 5.80 -2.06
C LEU A 36 -25.61 4.62 -1.08
N LEU A 37 -24.81 4.75 -0.02
CA LEU A 37 -24.75 3.76 1.05
C LEU A 37 -26.07 3.69 1.81
N GLU A 38 -26.69 4.85 2.13
CA GLU A 38 -27.98 4.98 2.76
C GLU A 38 -29.08 4.33 1.88
N TYR A 39 -29.20 4.78 0.62
CA TYR A 39 -30.20 4.28 -0.33
C TYR A 39 -30.11 2.77 -0.53
N TYR A 40 -28.90 2.24 -0.74
CA TYR A 40 -28.72 0.81 -0.91
C TYR A 40 -29.15 0.03 0.35
N LYS A 41 -28.82 0.54 1.54
CA LYS A 41 -29.19 -0.07 2.82
C LYS A 41 -30.71 -0.09 3.02
N GLU A 42 -31.40 1.01 2.71
CA GLU A 42 -32.84 1.14 2.85
C GLU A 42 -33.56 0.28 1.80
N THR A 43 -33.14 0.34 0.55
CA THR A 43 -33.70 -0.51 -0.52
C THR A 43 -33.52 -1.99 -0.19
N TYR A 44 -32.36 -2.40 0.35
CA TYR A 44 -32.13 -3.78 0.77
C TYR A 44 -33.08 -4.23 1.88
N LYS A 45 -33.38 -3.34 2.84
CA LYS A 45 -34.37 -3.63 3.90
C LYS A 45 -35.77 -3.83 3.33
N LEU A 46 -36.18 -2.96 2.40
CA LEU A 46 -37.47 -3.06 1.72
C LEU A 46 -37.59 -4.35 0.90
N PHE A 47 -36.54 -4.69 0.14
CA PHE A 47 -36.49 -5.96 -0.61
C PHE A 47 -36.68 -7.17 0.30
N LYS A 48 -35.99 -7.18 1.44
CA LYS A 48 -36.12 -8.27 2.44
C LYS A 48 -37.51 -8.31 3.06
N LEU A 49 -38.10 -7.16 3.35
CA LEU A 49 -39.45 -7.06 3.93
C LEU A 49 -40.50 -7.62 2.99
N HIS A 50 -40.39 -7.35 1.69
CA HIS A 50 -41.33 -7.79 0.66
C HIS A 50 -41.02 -9.16 0.06
N GLY A 51 -40.09 -9.95 0.67
CA GLY A 51 -39.78 -11.31 0.24
C GLY A 51 -39.00 -11.45 -1.06
N TYR A 52 -38.46 -10.36 -1.60
CA TYR A 52 -37.58 -10.41 -2.77
C TYR A 52 -36.24 -11.06 -2.43
N SER A 53 -35.80 -11.98 -3.27
CA SER A 53 -34.66 -12.84 -2.96
C SER A 53 -33.34 -12.11 -2.87
N LYS A 54 -33.06 -11.04 -3.68
CA LYS A 54 -31.77 -10.35 -3.67
C LYS A 54 -31.77 -9.00 -4.39
N LEU A 55 -31.37 -7.92 -3.72
CA LEU A 55 -30.96 -6.68 -4.37
C LEU A 55 -29.53 -6.86 -4.94
N LYS A 56 -29.36 -6.69 -6.25
CA LYS A 56 -28.06 -6.85 -6.90
C LYS A 56 -27.12 -5.68 -6.55
N CYS A 57 -25.96 -5.97 -5.96
CA CYS A 57 -24.89 -4.99 -5.71
C CYS A 57 -24.03 -4.83 -6.98
N ASN A 58 -24.55 -4.13 -8.00
CA ASN A 58 -23.90 -3.97 -9.28
C ASN A 58 -23.96 -2.52 -9.81
N MET A 59 -23.28 -2.28 -10.92
CA MET A 59 -23.18 -0.94 -11.52
C MET A 59 -24.54 -0.41 -11.98
N ALA A 60 -25.44 -1.25 -12.49
CA ALA A 60 -26.75 -0.81 -12.96
C ALA A 60 -27.60 -0.24 -11.80
N THR A 61 -27.70 -0.96 -10.68
CA THR A 61 -28.41 -0.52 -9.47
C THR A 61 -27.89 0.82 -8.96
N PHE A 62 -26.57 0.96 -8.80
CA PHE A 62 -25.98 2.20 -8.28
C PHE A 62 -26.03 3.35 -9.28
N ASN A 63 -26.03 3.08 -10.59
CA ASN A 63 -26.20 4.12 -11.60
C ASN A 63 -27.60 4.74 -11.56
N VAL A 64 -28.64 3.91 -11.40
CA VAL A 64 -30.02 4.40 -11.19
C VAL A 64 -30.09 5.25 -9.93
N MET A 65 -29.56 4.77 -8.79
CA MET A 65 -29.54 5.52 -7.55
C MET A 65 -28.77 6.86 -7.68
N LEU A 66 -27.64 6.88 -8.40
CA LEU A 66 -26.90 8.13 -8.64
C LEU A 66 -27.69 9.11 -9.49
N ASN A 67 -28.43 8.63 -10.49
CA ASN A 67 -29.26 9.50 -11.34
C ASN A 67 -30.45 10.09 -10.56
N MET A 68 -31.07 9.32 -9.67
CA MET A 68 -32.09 9.81 -8.73
C MET A 68 -31.48 10.89 -7.82
N LEU A 69 -30.34 10.60 -7.20
CA LEU A 69 -29.65 11.53 -6.32
C LEU A 69 -29.28 12.86 -7.00
N LYS A 70 -28.90 12.82 -8.29
CA LYS A 70 -28.63 14.04 -9.06
C LYS A 70 -29.86 14.86 -9.33
N LYS A 71 -31.04 14.23 -9.52
CA LYS A 71 -32.34 14.94 -9.69
C LYS A 71 -32.77 15.61 -8.40
N GLU A 72 -32.45 15.02 -7.24
CA GLU A 72 -32.78 15.61 -5.94
C GLU A 72 -31.78 16.69 -5.51
N HIS A 73 -30.55 16.68 -6.06
CA HIS A 73 -29.45 17.54 -5.61
C HIS A 73 -28.66 18.12 -6.79
N ASP A 74 -29.10 19.25 -7.32
CA ASP A 74 -28.53 19.91 -8.51
C ASP A 74 -27.04 20.25 -8.38
N PHE A 75 -26.56 20.54 -7.17
CA PHE A 75 -25.14 20.83 -6.95
C PHE A 75 -24.19 19.68 -7.35
N LEU A 76 -24.70 18.46 -7.50
CA LEU A 76 -23.90 17.33 -7.98
C LEU A 76 -23.53 17.46 -9.46
N TYR A 77 -24.29 18.23 -10.24
CA TYR A 77 -23.94 18.53 -11.63
C TYR A 77 -22.70 19.43 -11.76
N LEU A 78 -22.29 20.13 -10.70
CA LEU A 78 -21.03 20.89 -10.67
C LEU A 78 -19.81 20.00 -10.63
N SER A 79 -19.97 18.75 -10.19
CA SER A 79 -18.87 17.78 -10.16
C SER A 79 -18.69 17.09 -11.51
N GLU A 80 -17.49 16.61 -11.73
CA GLU A 80 -17.17 15.78 -12.88
C GLU A 80 -17.91 14.43 -12.77
N SER A 81 -18.65 14.07 -13.84
CA SER A 81 -19.57 12.91 -13.81
C SER A 81 -18.86 11.59 -13.61
N SER A 82 -17.69 11.38 -14.25
CA SER A 82 -16.93 10.16 -14.06
C SER A 82 -16.39 10.03 -12.63
N GLY A 83 -16.14 11.17 -11.96
CA GLY A 83 -15.75 11.21 -10.55
C GLY A 83 -16.85 10.67 -9.64
N LEU A 84 -18.10 11.05 -9.85
CA LEU A 84 -19.24 10.52 -9.09
C LEU A 84 -19.50 9.04 -9.40
N GLN A 85 -19.30 8.62 -10.66
CA GLN A 85 -19.37 7.20 -11.03
C GLN A 85 -18.29 6.36 -10.35
N GLN A 86 -17.09 6.90 -10.18
CA GLN A 86 -16.03 6.19 -9.43
C GLN A 86 -16.40 5.98 -7.96
N VAL A 87 -17.22 6.87 -7.37
CA VAL A 87 -17.70 6.71 -5.98
C VAL A 87 -18.51 5.43 -5.82
N TYR A 88 -19.47 5.17 -6.71
CA TYR A 88 -20.26 3.94 -6.58
C TYR A 88 -19.46 2.68 -6.94
N ARG A 89 -18.50 2.77 -7.88
CA ARG A 89 -17.59 1.64 -8.16
C ARG A 89 -16.75 1.27 -6.93
N ASP A 90 -16.24 2.28 -6.22
CA ASP A 90 -15.52 2.07 -4.97
C ASP A 90 -16.44 1.50 -3.87
N LEU A 91 -17.73 1.90 -3.84
CA LEU A 91 -18.72 1.36 -2.90
C LEU A 91 -19.08 -0.11 -3.20
N ILE A 92 -19.30 -0.45 -4.49
CA ILE A 92 -19.49 -1.84 -4.93
C ILE A 92 -18.29 -2.71 -4.52
N HIS A 93 -17.08 -2.21 -4.76
CA HIS A 93 -15.86 -2.94 -4.34
C HIS A 93 -15.79 -3.16 -2.82
N ALA A 94 -16.20 -2.16 -2.02
CA ALA A 94 -16.26 -2.30 -0.57
C ALA A 94 -17.31 -3.33 -0.14
N TYR A 95 -18.48 -3.38 -0.76
CA TYR A 95 -19.48 -4.42 -0.54
C TYR A 95 -18.99 -5.82 -0.94
N ASN A 96 -18.34 -5.94 -2.11
CA ASN A 96 -17.79 -7.22 -2.55
C ASN A 96 -16.76 -7.76 -1.55
N LYS A 97 -15.88 -6.92 -1.02
CA LYS A 97 -14.95 -7.31 0.05
C LYS A 97 -15.64 -7.73 1.34
N PHE A 98 -16.73 -7.07 1.68
CA PHE A 98 -17.54 -7.48 2.83
C PHE A 98 -18.19 -8.85 2.62
N PHE A 99 -18.80 -9.08 1.46
CA PHE A 99 -19.45 -10.36 1.14
C PHE A 99 -18.45 -11.51 0.98
N SER A 100 -17.21 -11.26 0.56
CA SER A 100 -16.13 -12.27 0.52
C SER A 100 -15.43 -12.49 1.87
N GLY A 101 -15.84 -11.80 2.94
CA GLY A 101 -15.18 -11.90 4.26
C GLY A 101 -13.81 -11.21 4.36
N GLU A 102 -13.38 -10.53 3.29
CA GLU A 102 -12.07 -9.84 3.26
C GLU A 102 -12.09 -8.45 3.90
N GLY A 103 -13.27 -7.91 4.21
CA GLY A 103 -13.42 -6.55 4.73
C GLY A 103 -14.63 -6.37 5.63
N SER A 104 -14.62 -5.25 6.37
CA SER A 104 -15.76 -4.84 7.20
C SER A 104 -16.87 -4.22 6.34
N TYR A 105 -18.08 -4.15 6.88
CA TYR A 105 -19.21 -3.47 6.25
C TYR A 105 -18.86 -2.01 5.88
N PRO A 106 -19.26 -1.51 4.70
CA PRO A 106 -19.00 -0.14 4.29
C PRO A 106 -19.56 0.87 5.30
N ARG A 107 -18.76 1.87 5.66
CA ARG A 107 -19.14 2.90 6.64
C ARG A 107 -19.35 4.26 5.98
N PHE A 108 -20.12 5.13 6.63
CA PHE A 108 -20.24 6.53 6.26
C PHE A 108 -18.89 7.25 6.33
N LYS A 109 -18.65 8.15 5.39
CA LYS A 109 -17.42 8.96 5.34
C LYS A 109 -17.63 10.30 6.04
N SER A 110 -16.63 10.75 6.82
CA SER A 110 -16.64 12.03 7.51
C SER A 110 -15.64 13.02 6.90
N LYS A 111 -15.89 14.33 7.08
CA LYS A 111 -15.02 15.40 6.58
C LYS A 111 -13.62 15.38 7.21
N ASN A 112 -13.54 14.99 8.49
CA ASN A 112 -12.32 15.13 9.29
C ASN A 112 -11.46 13.86 9.31
N HIS A 113 -12.07 12.68 9.21
CA HIS A 113 -11.38 11.40 9.40
C HIS A 113 -11.07 10.65 8.10
N ASP A 114 -11.78 10.96 7.01
CA ASP A 114 -11.60 10.26 5.76
C ASP A 114 -10.69 11.00 4.79
N LYS A 115 -10.17 10.24 3.80
CA LYS A 115 -9.28 10.79 2.77
C LYS A 115 -9.98 11.86 1.96
N LYS A 116 -9.36 13.02 1.83
CA LYS A 116 -9.82 14.13 1.01
C LYS A 116 -9.36 13.91 -0.43
N SER A 117 -10.11 13.16 -1.21
CA SER A 117 -9.78 12.85 -2.60
C SER A 117 -11.00 12.50 -3.43
N PHE A 118 -10.89 12.70 -4.75
CA PHE A 118 -11.81 12.19 -5.76
C PHE A 118 -11.00 11.73 -6.97
N ARG A 119 -11.59 10.86 -7.80
CA ARG A 119 -10.92 10.26 -8.96
C ARG A 119 -11.69 10.62 -10.23
N ILE A 120 -10.98 11.00 -11.28
CA ILE A 120 -11.51 11.29 -12.60
C ILE A 120 -11.01 10.21 -13.55
N GLN A 121 -11.91 9.57 -14.28
CA GLN A 121 -11.57 8.63 -15.34
C GLN A 121 -11.12 9.40 -16.57
N ASN A 122 -10.09 8.94 -17.25
CA ASN A 122 -9.65 9.56 -18.48
C ASN A 122 -10.35 8.91 -19.69
N ASN A 123 -11.26 9.68 -20.30
CA ASN A 123 -11.94 9.33 -21.54
C ASN A 123 -11.43 10.22 -22.69
N GLY A 124 -10.12 10.55 -22.70
CA GLY A 124 -9.51 11.48 -23.65
C GLY A 124 -9.59 12.96 -23.24
N ASN A 125 -10.19 13.26 -22.10
CA ASN A 125 -10.48 14.62 -21.61
C ASN A 125 -9.46 15.15 -20.60
N ILE A 126 -8.49 14.35 -20.17
CA ILE A 126 -7.36 14.79 -19.32
C ILE A 126 -6.16 15.06 -20.23
N LYS A 127 -5.73 16.32 -20.30
CA LYS A 127 -4.61 16.73 -21.15
C LYS A 127 -3.45 17.24 -20.29
N ILE A 128 -2.23 16.96 -20.73
CA ILE A 128 -0.99 17.45 -20.09
C ILE A 128 -0.28 18.35 -21.08
N LYS A 129 -0.13 19.61 -20.71
CA LYS A 129 0.66 20.62 -21.45
C LYS A 129 1.77 21.11 -20.54
N ASP A 130 3.03 20.89 -20.89
CA ASP A 130 4.21 21.31 -20.13
C ASP A 130 4.07 21.16 -18.61
N ASN A 131 3.79 22.23 -17.90
CA ASN A 131 3.58 22.25 -16.45
C ASN A 131 2.12 22.40 -16.04
N MET A 132 1.19 22.28 -16.99
CA MET A 132 -0.24 22.41 -16.75
C MET A 132 -0.95 21.08 -16.99
N ILE A 133 -1.92 20.78 -16.16
CA ILE A 133 -2.84 19.66 -16.31
C ILE A 133 -4.22 20.25 -16.55
N ILE A 134 -4.86 19.85 -17.65
CA ILE A 134 -6.24 20.23 -17.95
C ILE A 134 -7.14 19.11 -17.45
N LEU A 135 -8.03 19.44 -16.52
CA LEU A 135 -8.97 18.52 -15.91
C LEU A 135 -10.41 18.91 -16.32
N PRO A 136 -11.25 17.94 -16.71
CA PRO A 136 -12.63 18.25 -17.11
C PRO A 136 -13.40 18.91 -15.96
N LYS A 137 -14.20 19.93 -16.27
CA LYS A 137 -14.97 20.79 -15.36
C LYS A 137 -14.15 21.58 -14.31
N LEU A 138 -12.90 21.22 -14.06
CA LEU A 138 -12.04 21.96 -13.15
C LEU A 138 -11.26 23.06 -13.88
N GLY A 139 -10.75 22.77 -15.09
CA GLY A 139 -9.89 23.68 -15.83
C GLY A 139 -8.42 23.32 -15.73
N GLU A 140 -7.56 24.32 -15.92
CA GLU A 140 -6.10 24.15 -15.93
C GLU A 140 -5.51 24.34 -14.53
N VAL A 141 -4.59 23.47 -14.14
CA VAL A 141 -3.87 23.57 -12.87
C VAL A 141 -2.36 23.35 -13.06
N TYR A 142 -1.56 24.25 -12.50
CA TYR A 142 -0.10 24.12 -12.51
C TYR A 142 0.36 22.96 -11.66
N TYR A 143 1.31 22.16 -12.18
CA TYR A 143 1.93 21.08 -11.44
C TYR A 143 3.45 21.10 -11.50
N LEU A 144 4.10 20.61 -10.44
CA LEU A 144 5.54 20.49 -10.37
C LEU A 144 5.95 19.02 -10.24
N THR A 145 6.88 18.64 -11.13
CA THR A 145 7.54 17.32 -11.10
C THR A 145 8.93 17.42 -11.75
N SER A 146 9.74 16.35 -11.66
CA SER A 146 11.03 16.30 -12.34
C SER A 146 10.86 16.23 -13.88
N LYS A 147 11.86 16.71 -14.63
CA LYS A 147 11.88 16.64 -16.11
C LYS A 147 11.57 15.22 -16.60
N LYS A 148 12.22 14.21 -16.01
CA LYS A 148 12.01 12.78 -16.35
C LYS A 148 10.53 12.36 -16.24
N TYR A 149 9.85 12.74 -15.17
CA TYR A 149 8.45 12.37 -14.98
C TYR A 149 7.50 13.17 -15.85
N ARG A 150 7.85 14.41 -16.18
CA ARG A 150 7.08 15.23 -17.12
C ARG A 150 7.10 14.62 -18.51
N GLU A 151 8.29 14.26 -19.02
CA GLU A 151 8.42 13.59 -20.31
C GLU A 151 7.72 12.23 -20.33
N LYS A 152 7.79 11.49 -19.21
CA LYS A 152 7.05 10.24 -19.09
C LYS A 152 5.55 10.45 -19.21
N LEU A 153 4.97 11.44 -18.50
CA LEU A 153 3.53 11.70 -18.54
C LEU A 153 3.00 12.10 -19.93
N LYS A 154 3.83 12.74 -20.77
CA LYS A 154 3.47 13.08 -22.15
C LYS A 154 3.37 11.85 -23.08
N LYS A 155 4.08 10.76 -22.76
CA LYS A 155 4.25 9.59 -23.64
C LYS A 155 3.41 8.39 -23.24
N VAL A 156 2.91 8.33 -22.01
CA VAL A 156 2.21 7.15 -21.48
C VAL A 156 0.71 7.32 -21.51
N LYS A 157 0.00 6.19 -21.63
CA LYS A 157 -1.45 6.17 -21.46
C LYS A 157 -1.83 6.43 -20.01
N ILE A 158 -2.66 7.44 -19.79
CA ILE A 158 -3.22 7.77 -18.49
C ILE A 158 -4.62 7.15 -18.41
N ASN A 159 -4.83 6.26 -17.45
CA ASN A 159 -6.12 5.61 -17.24
C ASN A 159 -7.07 6.49 -16.40
N ASN A 160 -6.57 7.05 -15.33
CA ASN A 160 -7.31 7.95 -14.45
C ASN A 160 -6.38 8.87 -13.64
N VAL A 161 -6.96 9.90 -13.04
CA VAL A 161 -6.26 10.82 -12.14
C VAL A 161 -7.02 10.93 -10.84
N THR A 162 -6.34 10.76 -9.72
CA THR A 162 -6.88 11.00 -8.39
C THR A 162 -6.34 12.34 -7.87
N ILE A 163 -7.23 13.31 -7.67
CA ILE A 163 -6.90 14.57 -7.01
C ILE A 163 -7.07 14.39 -5.52
N LYS A 164 -6.09 14.82 -4.73
CA LYS A 164 -6.14 14.67 -3.28
C LYS A 164 -5.47 15.80 -2.52
N ILE A 165 -5.94 16.01 -1.29
CA ILE A 165 -5.35 16.95 -0.33
C ILE A 165 -4.70 16.14 0.79
N GLU A 166 -3.40 16.35 0.99
CA GLU A 166 -2.64 15.76 2.10
C GLU A 166 -1.87 16.87 2.83
N ASN A 167 -2.09 17.00 4.13
CA ASN A 167 -1.37 17.97 4.97
C ASN A 167 -1.43 19.42 4.43
N GLY A 168 -2.60 19.82 3.92
CA GLY A 168 -2.82 21.14 3.32
C GLY A 168 -2.19 21.35 1.95
N LYS A 169 -1.70 20.28 1.32
CA LYS A 169 -1.07 20.31 0.01
C LYS A 169 -1.90 19.52 -1.00
N TYR A 170 -1.97 20.03 -2.23
CA TYR A 170 -2.73 19.43 -3.34
C TYR A 170 -1.83 18.53 -4.20
N TYR A 171 -2.34 17.40 -4.62
CA TYR A 171 -1.62 16.43 -5.45
C TYR A 171 -2.54 15.83 -6.50
N ALA A 172 -1.98 15.54 -7.68
CA ALA A 172 -2.56 14.60 -8.63
C ALA A 172 -1.77 13.28 -8.58
N VAL A 173 -2.48 12.18 -8.58
CA VAL A 173 -1.91 10.85 -8.73
C VAL A 173 -2.45 10.26 -10.00
N PHE A 174 -1.59 10.19 -11.02
CA PHE A 174 -1.91 9.57 -12.30
C PHE A 174 -1.76 8.06 -12.17
N ASN A 175 -2.76 7.32 -12.61
CA ASN A 175 -2.65 5.91 -12.90
C ASN A 175 -2.24 5.79 -14.37
N ILE A 176 -0.99 5.44 -14.61
CA ILE A 176 -0.39 5.34 -15.93
C ILE A 176 -0.10 3.88 -16.27
N GLU A 177 -0.30 3.53 -17.53
CA GLU A 177 0.12 2.26 -18.08
C GLU A 177 1.55 2.42 -18.61
N THR A 178 2.46 1.55 -18.20
CA THR A 178 3.87 1.62 -18.60
C THR A 178 4.46 0.24 -18.72
N GLU A 179 5.31 0.06 -19.69
CA GLU A 179 6.13 -1.13 -19.84
C GLU A 179 7.37 -1.01 -18.96
N ILE A 180 7.64 -2.05 -18.20
CA ILE A 180 8.83 -2.14 -17.36
C ILE A 180 9.61 -3.39 -17.77
N PRO A 181 10.92 -3.24 -18.05
CA PRO A 181 11.76 -4.40 -18.31
C PRO A 181 11.93 -5.22 -17.04
N GLU A 182 11.84 -6.53 -17.16
CA GLU A 182 12.19 -7.45 -16.09
C GLU A 182 13.69 -7.39 -15.80
N PHE A 183 14.06 -7.63 -14.55
CA PHE A 183 15.47 -7.76 -14.24
C PHE A 183 16.02 -9.12 -14.70
N PRO A 184 17.28 -9.18 -15.14
CA PRO A 184 17.91 -10.43 -15.52
C PRO A 184 17.82 -11.47 -14.40
N LYS A 185 17.72 -12.74 -14.77
CA LYS A 185 17.82 -13.85 -13.83
C LYS A 185 19.24 -13.93 -13.27
N THR A 186 19.34 -14.08 -11.95
CA THR A 186 20.62 -14.11 -11.24
C THR A 186 20.92 -15.48 -10.63
N LYS A 187 19.92 -16.37 -10.62
CA LYS A 187 19.97 -17.68 -9.94
C LYS A 187 20.34 -17.58 -8.45
N GLN A 188 20.07 -16.43 -7.81
CA GLN A 188 20.32 -16.20 -6.40
C GLN A 188 19.02 -16.17 -5.62
N PHE A 189 19.02 -16.79 -4.44
CA PHE A 189 17.88 -16.86 -3.53
C PHE A 189 18.25 -16.19 -2.22
N VAL A 190 17.25 -15.73 -1.46
CA VAL A 190 17.48 -15.10 -0.17
C VAL A 190 16.33 -15.35 0.80
N GLY A 191 16.68 -15.75 2.03
CA GLY A 191 15.80 -15.74 3.20
C GLY A 191 16.02 -14.45 3.99
N ILE A 192 14.94 -13.80 4.40
CA ILE A 192 14.99 -12.53 5.11
C ILE A 192 14.19 -12.64 6.41
N ASP A 193 14.85 -12.47 7.53
CA ASP A 193 14.24 -12.27 8.84
C ASP A 193 14.02 -10.77 9.11
N LEU A 194 12.82 -10.39 9.54
CA LEU A 194 12.44 -9.00 9.85
C LEU A 194 12.50 -8.76 11.36
N GLY A 195 13.39 -7.88 11.80
CA GLY A 195 13.66 -7.65 13.20
C GLY A 195 13.34 -6.23 13.70
N MET A 196 13.15 -6.07 15.02
CA MET A 196 12.95 -4.77 15.66
C MET A 196 14.26 -4.00 15.89
N ARG A 197 15.36 -4.70 16.08
CA ARG A 197 16.71 -4.10 16.27
C ARG A 197 17.34 -3.75 14.93
N THR A 198 17.26 -4.67 13.99
CA THR A 198 17.63 -4.51 12.58
C THR A 198 16.37 -4.59 11.73
N LEU A 199 16.29 -3.80 10.65
CA LEU A 199 15.14 -3.84 9.74
C LEU A 199 14.95 -5.22 9.12
N ALA A 200 16.06 -5.80 8.65
CA ALA A 200 16.09 -7.10 8.01
C ALA A 200 17.47 -7.74 8.17
N THR A 201 17.51 -9.05 8.39
CA THR A 201 18.74 -9.87 8.37
C THR A 201 18.61 -10.90 7.26
N LEU A 202 19.59 -10.98 6.39
CA LEU A 202 19.65 -11.92 5.28
C LEU A 202 20.40 -13.20 5.69
N ASP A 203 20.08 -14.31 5.05
CA ASP A 203 20.69 -15.61 5.30
C ASP A 203 22.21 -15.63 5.10
N ASN A 204 22.74 -14.73 4.24
CA ASN A 204 24.17 -14.53 4.02
C ASN A 204 24.88 -13.70 5.12
N GLY A 205 24.17 -13.32 6.16
CA GLY A 205 24.70 -12.54 7.29
C GLY A 205 24.61 -11.02 7.14
N LEU A 206 24.15 -10.51 6.00
CA LEU A 206 23.97 -9.07 5.81
C LEU A 206 22.83 -8.55 6.70
N LYS A 207 23.14 -7.60 7.58
CA LYS A 207 22.19 -6.94 8.45
C LYS A 207 21.88 -5.53 7.93
N ILE A 208 20.61 -5.28 7.68
CA ILE A 208 20.11 -3.97 7.23
C ILE A 208 19.57 -3.21 8.44
N ALA A 209 20.23 -2.14 8.81
CA ALA A 209 19.85 -1.34 9.97
C ALA A 209 18.52 -0.62 9.77
N ASN A 210 17.83 -0.37 10.88
CA ASN A 210 16.69 0.56 10.89
C ASN A 210 17.18 1.97 10.58
N LEU A 211 16.36 2.72 9.84
CA LEU A 211 16.66 4.12 9.56
C LEU A 211 16.50 4.97 10.83
N ASP A 212 17.52 5.74 11.17
CA ASP A 212 17.40 6.71 12.24
C ASP A 212 16.55 7.91 11.79
N VAL A 213 15.45 8.10 12.51
CA VAL A 213 14.48 9.18 12.35
C VAL A 213 14.21 9.93 13.66
N THR A 214 15.13 9.79 14.62
CA THR A 214 15.02 10.36 15.96
C THR A 214 14.89 11.88 15.91
N TYR A 215 15.65 12.54 15.04
CA TYR A 215 15.56 14.00 14.87
C TYR A 215 14.16 14.44 14.42
N GLU A 216 13.64 13.81 13.37
CA GLU A 216 12.29 14.10 12.87
C GLU A 216 11.21 13.81 13.94
N GLU A 217 11.37 12.75 14.71
CA GLU A 217 10.43 12.42 15.81
C GLU A 217 10.47 13.46 16.93
N ASN A 218 11.64 13.93 17.31
CA ASN A 218 11.78 14.96 18.32
C ASN A 218 11.13 16.27 17.86
N MET A 219 11.31 16.63 16.58
CA MET A 219 10.66 17.81 16.01
C MET A 219 9.14 17.66 15.93
N ILE A 220 8.64 16.49 15.57
CA ILE A 220 7.19 16.17 15.57
C ILE A 220 6.62 16.37 16.99
N LYS A 221 7.24 15.76 18.00
CA LYS A 221 6.83 15.90 19.41
C LYS A 221 6.86 17.36 19.88
N LYS A 222 7.91 18.11 19.52
CA LYS A 222 8.03 19.54 19.85
C LYS A 222 6.85 20.35 19.32
N TYR A 223 6.51 20.16 18.03
CA TYR A 223 5.42 20.90 17.40
C TYR A 223 4.04 20.39 17.82
N GLU A 224 3.89 19.11 18.16
CA GLU A 224 2.68 18.56 18.76
C GLU A 224 2.39 19.19 20.12
N LYS A 225 3.39 19.23 21.03
CA LYS A 225 3.29 19.89 22.34
C LYS A 225 3.02 21.39 22.21
N ARG A 226 3.63 22.07 21.20
CA ARG A 226 3.36 23.49 20.93
C ARG A 226 1.93 23.71 20.47
N ARG A 227 1.43 22.84 19.57
CA ARG A 227 0.06 22.90 19.03
C ARG A 227 -1.00 22.69 20.10
N SER A 228 -0.80 21.73 21.03
CA SER A 228 -1.77 21.41 22.09
C SER A 228 -2.04 22.58 23.06
N ARG A 229 -1.06 23.52 23.18
CA ARG A 229 -1.16 24.70 24.04
C ARG A 229 -1.79 25.92 23.35
N GLN A 230 -2.18 25.80 22.09
CA GLN A 230 -2.69 26.91 21.28
C GLN A 230 -4.20 26.80 21.10
N LYS A 231 -4.89 27.95 21.06
CA LYS A 231 -6.31 28.01 20.75
C LYS A 231 -6.55 27.40 19.37
N HIS A 232 -7.42 26.41 19.31
CA HIS A 232 -7.75 25.70 18.08
C HIS A 232 -8.21 26.67 16.97
N ASN A 233 -7.76 26.46 15.74
CA ASN A 233 -8.04 27.28 14.56
C ASN A 233 -7.49 28.71 14.58
N SER A 234 -6.76 29.16 15.61
CA SER A 234 -6.07 30.46 15.59
C SER A 234 -4.99 30.50 14.49
N ASN A 235 -4.60 31.70 14.06
CA ASN A 235 -3.53 31.86 13.08
C ASN A 235 -2.20 31.25 13.55
N ARG A 236 -1.91 31.37 14.84
CA ARG A 236 -0.73 30.75 15.48
C ARG A 236 -0.81 29.22 15.42
N TYR A 237 -1.99 28.62 15.71
CA TYR A 237 -2.25 27.19 15.59
C TYR A 237 -2.05 26.72 14.13
N LYS A 238 -2.62 27.42 13.14
CA LYS A 238 -2.48 27.09 11.71
C LYS A 238 -1.02 27.09 11.24
N LYS A 239 -0.23 28.09 11.67
CA LYS A 239 1.22 28.15 11.37
C LYS A 239 1.96 26.97 12.01
N THR A 240 1.69 26.64 13.27
CA THR A 240 2.30 25.51 13.97
C THR A 240 1.91 24.20 13.33
N LEU A 241 0.64 24.03 12.94
CA LEU A 241 0.13 22.84 12.26
C LEU A 241 0.81 22.62 10.91
N LYS A 242 1.06 23.69 10.13
CA LYS A 242 1.80 23.60 8.85
C LYS A 242 3.24 23.06 9.06
N THR A 243 3.92 23.53 10.11
CA THR A 243 5.27 23.06 10.44
C THR A 243 5.26 21.63 10.98
N TYR A 244 4.29 21.26 11.83
CA TYR A 244 4.07 19.89 12.29
C TYR A 244 3.92 18.91 11.10
N TRP A 245 3.07 19.24 10.12
CA TRP A 245 2.89 18.41 8.93
C TRP A 245 4.13 18.35 8.04
N LYS A 246 4.94 19.42 7.99
CA LYS A 246 6.23 19.39 7.28
C LYS A 246 7.14 18.30 7.83
N TRP A 247 7.26 18.19 9.17
CA TRP A 247 8.09 17.16 9.81
C TRP A 247 7.54 15.75 9.63
N ILE A 248 6.23 15.57 9.69
CA ILE A 248 5.57 14.29 9.37
C ILE A 248 5.88 13.87 7.93
N ASP A 249 5.76 14.78 6.96
CA ASP A 249 6.05 14.49 5.55
C ASP A 249 7.53 14.14 5.36
N GLN A 250 8.44 14.87 6.02
CA GLN A 250 9.88 14.65 5.93
C GLN A 250 10.26 13.26 6.46
N LYS A 251 9.76 12.87 7.65
CA LYS A 251 9.93 11.52 8.19
C LYS A 251 9.42 10.45 7.24
N LYS A 252 8.18 10.60 6.75
CA LYS A 252 7.58 9.64 5.81
C LYS A 252 8.38 9.50 4.52
N ASN A 253 8.88 10.61 3.97
CA ASN A 253 9.64 10.60 2.72
C ASN A 253 11.02 9.96 2.91
N LYS A 254 11.71 10.25 4.03
CA LYS A 254 13.00 9.66 4.39
C LYS A 254 12.90 8.13 4.51
N ILE A 255 11.90 7.62 5.24
CA ILE A 255 11.63 6.17 5.35
C ILE A 255 11.28 5.58 3.97
N LYS A 256 10.43 6.26 3.21
CA LYS A 256 10.01 5.77 1.89
C LYS A 256 11.19 5.64 0.92
N ASP A 257 12.05 6.65 0.86
CA ASP A 257 13.25 6.65 -0.01
C ASP A 257 14.22 5.53 0.39
N HIS A 258 14.49 5.39 1.70
CA HIS A 258 15.34 4.34 2.23
C HIS A 258 14.82 2.94 1.84
N TYR A 259 13.52 2.68 2.05
CA TYR A 259 12.93 1.39 1.70
C TYR A 259 12.91 1.15 0.18
N HIS A 260 12.68 2.18 -0.63
CA HIS A 260 12.77 2.04 -2.07
C HIS A 260 14.18 1.63 -2.53
N LYS A 261 15.23 2.21 -1.94
CA LYS A 261 16.63 1.89 -2.25
C LYS A 261 16.95 0.44 -1.87
N ILE A 262 16.60 0.01 -0.65
CA ILE A 262 16.88 -1.34 -0.16
C ILE A 262 16.10 -2.38 -0.97
N THR A 263 14.79 -2.21 -1.08
CA THR A 263 13.94 -3.20 -1.76
C THR A 263 14.26 -3.33 -3.25
N THR A 264 14.72 -2.25 -3.91
CA THR A 264 15.21 -2.34 -5.29
C THR A 264 16.52 -3.13 -5.37
N LYS A 265 17.46 -2.91 -4.43
CA LYS A 265 18.71 -3.69 -4.38
C LYS A 265 18.43 -5.18 -4.18
N ILE A 266 17.52 -5.53 -3.26
CA ILE A 266 17.12 -6.93 -2.99
C ILE A 266 16.52 -7.56 -4.26
N VAL A 267 15.49 -6.94 -4.84
CA VAL A 267 14.78 -7.49 -6.01
C VAL A 267 15.68 -7.55 -7.26
N LYS A 268 16.67 -6.65 -7.38
CA LYS A 268 17.66 -6.72 -8.47
C LYS A 268 18.64 -7.88 -8.31
N LYS A 269 19.00 -8.21 -7.06
CA LYS A 269 20.04 -9.21 -6.76
C LYS A 269 19.49 -10.64 -6.69
N TYR A 270 18.25 -10.83 -6.23
CA TYR A 270 17.72 -12.18 -5.95
C TYR A 270 16.49 -12.48 -6.81
N ASP A 271 16.41 -13.71 -7.32
CA ASP A 271 15.29 -14.21 -8.12
C ASP A 271 14.15 -14.72 -7.25
N ILE A 272 14.50 -15.38 -6.12
CA ILE A 272 13.54 -15.87 -5.14
C ILE A 272 13.84 -15.19 -3.80
N ILE A 273 12.82 -14.55 -3.24
CA ILE A 273 12.88 -13.83 -1.98
C ILE A 273 11.88 -14.48 -1.03
N ILE A 274 12.36 -14.94 0.12
CA ILE A 274 11.54 -15.62 1.12
C ILE A 274 11.50 -14.79 2.39
N LEU A 275 10.27 -14.53 2.88
CA LEU A 275 9.98 -13.77 4.09
C LEU A 275 9.08 -14.59 5.01
N GLU A 276 9.08 -14.26 6.30
CA GLU A 276 8.06 -14.76 7.23
C GLU A 276 6.76 -13.94 7.10
N ASP A 277 5.59 -14.61 7.20
CA ASP A 277 4.30 -13.92 7.33
C ASP A 277 4.09 -13.41 8.75
N LEU A 278 4.50 -12.18 9.01
CA LEU A 278 4.38 -11.57 10.33
C LEU A 278 2.95 -11.13 10.62
N ASN A 279 2.40 -11.54 11.77
CA ASN A 279 1.12 -11.01 12.28
C ASN A 279 1.30 -9.58 12.84
N ILE A 280 1.56 -8.64 11.95
CA ILE A 280 1.81 -7.24 12.31
C ILE A 280 0.61 -6.65 13.07
N LYS A 281 -0.63 -7.04 12.75
CA LYS A 281 -1.83 -6.56 13.47
C LYS A 281 -1.85 -7.03 14.93
N GLY A 282 -1.58 -8.31 15.18
CA GLY A 282 -1.51 -8.86 16.54
C GLY A 282 -0.36 -8.25 17.35
N MET A 283 0.78 -8.00 16.72
CA MET A 283 1.92 -7.36 17.38
C MET A 283 1.62 -5.90 17.82
N PHE A 284 0.78 -5.18 17.09
CA PHE A 284 0.33 -3.83 17.48
C PHE A 284 -0.56 -3.81 18.72
N GLN A 285 -1.20 -4.92 19.05
CA GLN A 285 -2.03 -5.04 20.26
C GLN A 285 -1.17 -5.12 21.54
N ASN A 286 0.11 -5.47 21.42
CA ASN A 286 1.02 -5.51 22.55
C ASN A 286 1.62 -4.12 22.82
N PRO A 287 1.34 -3.50 24.01
CA PRO A 287 1.80 -2.15 24.34
C PRO A 287 3.32 -1.98 24.33
N HIS A 288 4.09 -3.03 24.62
CA HIS A 288 5.56 -3.00 24.63
C HIS A 288 6.17 -2.89 23.23
N TYR A 289 5.50 -3.43 22.19
CA TYR A 289 5.99 -3.44 20.83
C TYR A 289 5.39 -2.32 19.96
N SER A 290 4.17 -1.91 20.26
CA SER A 290 3.41 -0.94 19.44
C SER A 290 4.19 0.34 19.09
N PRO A 291 4.87 1.05 20.02
CA PRO A 291 5.62 2.26 19.69
C PRO A 291 6.82 2.00 18.77
N LYS A 292 7.52 0.86 18.94
CA LYS A 292 8.66 0.46 18.11
C LYS A 292 8.21 0.04 16.71
N LEU A 293 7.13 -0.73 16.61
CA LEU A 293 6.56 -1.19 15.34
C LEU A 293 6.05 -0.06 14.47
N GLN A 294 5.45 0.99 15.07
CA GLN A 294 5.02 2.19 14.34
C GLN A 294 6.20 2.89 13.64
N LYS A 295 7.40 2.84 14.24
CA LYS A 295 8.61 3.43 13.67
C LYS A 295 9.13 2.67 12.45
N ILE A 296 9.08 1.34 12.49
CA ILE A 296 9.73 0.47 11.51
C ILE A 296 8.89 0.30 10.23
N ALA A 297 7.55 0.37 10.31
CA ALA A 297 6.66 0.24 9.16
C ALA A 297 6.93 -1.01 8.27
N TRP A 298 7.15 -2.21 8.86
CA TRP A 298 7.41 -3.47 8.16
C TRP A 298 6.41 -3.78 7.05
N LYS A 299 5.11 -3.55 7.30
CA LYS A 299 4.08 -3.76 6.28
C LYS A 299 4.43 -3.06 4.97
N LYS A 300 4.90 -1.80 5.06
CA LYS A 300 5.27 -1.02 3.88
C LYS A 300 6.53 -1.59 3.20
N PHE A 301 7.49 -2.10 3.97
CA PHE A 301 8.69 -2.75 3.44
C PHE A 301 8.33 -4.01 2.66
N VAL A 302 7.52 -4.89 3.25
CA VAL A 302 7.05 -6.13 2.62
C VAL A 302 6.20 -5.82 1.36
N GLU A 303 5.26 -4.87 1.45
CA GLU A 303 4.48 -4.43 0.29
C GLU A 303 5.37 -3.90 -0.84
N MET A 304 6.47 -3.20 -0.50
CA MET A 304 7.41 -2.72 -1.52
C MET A 304 8.20 -3.84 -2.18
N ILE A 305 8.61 -4.87 -1.45
CA ILE A 305 9.23 -6.07 -2.04
C ILE A 305 8.22 -6.78 -2.93
N LYS A 306 6.99 -7.00 -2.44
CA LYS A 306 5.93 -7.73 -3.15
C LYS A 306 5.67 -7.13 -4.53
N TYR A 307 5.29 -5.85 -4.60
CA TYR A 307 4.97 -5.25 -5.89
C TYR A 307 6.19 -5.14 -6.82
N LYS A 308 7.41 -4.94 -6.27
CA LYS A 308 8.61 -4.90 -7.09
C LYS A 308 9.00 -6.28 -7.62
N ALA A 309 8.90 -7.33 -6.81
CA ALA A 309 9.11 -8.69 -7.27
C ALA A 309 8.16 -9.00 -8.43
N GLU A 310 6.88 -8.69 -8.29
CA GLU A 310 5.88 -8.87 -9.35
C GLU A 310 6.21 -8.08 -10.63
N ILE A 311 6.60 -6.81 -10.50
CA ILE A 311 6.91 -5.94 -11.65
C ILE A 311 8.17 -6.42 -12.39
N TYR A 312 9.20 -6.84 -11.65
CA TYR A 312 10.51 -7.18 -12.22
C TYR A 312 10.70 -8.68 -12.49
N GLY A 313 9.63 -9.49 -12.47
CA GLY A 313 9.67 -10.91 -12.79
C GLY A 313 10.43 -11.75 -11.76
N LYS A 314 10.34 -11.40 -10.48
CA LYS A 314 10.95 -12.14 -9.36
C LYS A 314 9.88 -12.81 -8.51
N THR A 315 10.24 -13.88 -7.82
CA THR A 315 9.34 -14.64 -6.96
C THR A 315 9.46 -14.17 -5.51
N LEU A 316 8.33 -13.83 -4.90
CA LEU A 316 8.22 -13.61 -3.46
C LEU A 316 7.40 -14.71 -2.82
N ARG A 317 7.94 -15.38 -1.82
CA ARG A 317 7.25 -16.36 -1.00
C ARG A 317 7.22 -15.92 0.46
N GLN A 318 6.10 -16.14 1.14
CA GLN A 318 6.00 -15.97 2.58
C GLN A 318 5.73 -17.33 3.22
N ILE A 319 6.59 -17.71 4.19
CA ILE A 319 6.42 -18.93 4.98
C ILE A 319 5.39 -18.69 6.10
N SER A 320 4.88 -19.77 6.66
CA SER A 320 3.95 -19.71 7.79
C SER A 320 4.56 -18.98 8.99
N ARG A 321 3.79 -18.09 9.61
CA ARG A 321 4.15 -17.38 10.87
C ARG A 321 4.38 -18.29 12.08
N TRP A 322 3.90 -19.53 11.98
CA TRP A 322 4.02 -20.52 13.04
C TRP A 322 5.30 -21.36 12.92
N TYR A 323 6.03 -21.20 11.82
CA TYR A 323 7.30 -21.88 11.65
C TYR A 323 8.34 -21.33 12.64
N PRO A 324 8.95 -22.16 13.50
CA PRO A 324 9.84 -21.70 14.58
C PRO A 324 11.24 -21.36 14.06
N SER A 325 11.35 -20.44 13.10
CA SER A 325 12.60 -20.10 12.41
C SER A 325 13.74 -19.73 13.33
N SER A 326 13.48 -18.95 14.39
CA SER A 326 14.51 -18.53 15.36
C SER A 326 14.95 -19.63 16.31
N LYS A 327 14.05 -20.59 16.65
CA LYS A 327 14.28 -21.64 17.66
C LYS A 327 14.85 -22.94 17.08
N THR A 328 14.77 -23.13 15.77
CA THR A 328 15.27 -24.32 15.09
C THR A 328 16.74 -24.12 14.70
N CYS A 329 17.60 -25.05 15.04
CA CYS A 329 19.00 -25.02 14.60
C CYS A 329 19.09 -25.25 13.09
N ASN A 330 19.65 -24.31 12.37
CA ASN A 330 19.82 -24.41 10.92
C ASN A 330 20.75 -25.56 10.49
N ASN A 331 21.64 -25.97 11.39
CA ASN A 331 22.63 -27.03 11.10
C ASN A 331 22.06 -28.44 11.26
N CYS A 332 21.43 -28.76 12.39
CA CYS A 332 20.99 -30.13 12.72
C CYS A 332 19.48 -30.29 12.86
N GLY A 333 18.69 -29.20 12.76
CA GLY A 333 17.25 -29.25 12.91
C GLY A 333 16.72 -29.30 14.35
N TYR A 334 17.60 -29.32 15.36
CA TYR A 334 17.19 -29.36 16.78
C TYR A 334 16.31 -28.17 17.12
N TYR A 335 15.16 -28.41 17.75
CA TYR A 335 14.23 -27.36 18.21
C TYR A 335 14.56 -26.99 19.67
N ASN A 336 15.08 -25.77 19.88
CA ASN A 336 15.45 -25.27 21.21
C ASN A 336 14.21 -24.57 21.84
N LYS A 337 13.51 -25.27 22.74
CA LYS A 337 12.33 -24.75 23.46
C LYS A 337 12.70 -23.61 24.41
N ASP A 338 13.88 -23.63 24.99
CA ASP A 338 14.32 -22.73 26.05
C ASP A 338 14.86 -21.41 25.54
N LEU A 339 15.10 -21.29 24.23
CA LEU A 339 15.59 -20.06 23.60
C LEU A 339 14.52 -18.94 23.71
N LYS A 340 14.87 -17.86 24.42
CA LYS A 340 13.96 -16.70 24.66
C LYS A 340 14.38 -15.46 23.84
N TYR A 341 15.31 -14.68 24.37
CA TYR A 341 15.68 -13.36 23.84
C TYR A 341 17.15 -13.23 23.46
N GLU A 342 17.92 -14.31 23.57
CA GLU A 342 19.34 -14.35 23.30
C GLU A 342 19.61 -14.02 21.82
N THR A 343 20.59 -13.15 21.58
CA THR A 343 21.02 -12.79 20.22
C THR A 343 22.00 -13.81 19.64
N LYS A 344 22.73 -14.51 20.51
CA LYS A 344 23.62 -15.64 20.17
C LYS A 344 23.27 -16.81 21.05
N TRP A 345 23.29 -18.02 20.50
CA TRP A 345 23.04 -19.24 21.24
C TRP A 345 23.85 -20.41 20.70
N LYS A 346 24.14 -21.35 21.55
CA LYS A 346 24.85 -22.60 21.22
C LYS A 346 23.82 -23.72 21.15
N CYS A 347 23.81 -24.47 20.05
CA CYS A 347 22.91 -25.60 19.91
C CYS A 347 23.27 -26.72 20.88
N PRO A 348 22.35 -27.21 21.74
CA PRO A 348 22.63 -28.29 22.67
C PRO A 348 23.02 -29.61 21.98
N GLN A 349 22.46 -29.86 20.79
CA GLN A 349 22.69 -31.11 20.07
C GLN A 349 24.00 -31.09 19.27
N CYS A 350 24.20 -30.09 18.39
CA CYS A 350 25.37 -30.08 17.49
C CYS A 350 26.47 -29.10 17.91
N GLN A 351 26.32 -28.43 19.05
CA GLN A 351 27.28 -27.50 19.64
C GLN A 351 27.62 -26.27 18.79
N LYS A 352 26.98 -26.09 17.62
CA LYS A 352 27.21 -24.93 16.76
C LYS A 352 26.69 -23.66 17.41
N ILE A 353 27.49 -22.59 17.35
CA ILE A 353 27.09 -21.25 17.80
C ILE A 353 26.39 -20.53 16.67
N HIS A 354 25.24 -19.98 16.98
CA HIS A 354 24.39 -19.24 16.03
C HIS A 354 24.20 -17.79 16.46
N ASP A 355 24.26 -16.87 15.49
CA ASP A 355 23.55 -15.61 15.58
C ASP A 355 22.06 -15.93 15.30
N ARG A 356 21.18 -15.52 16.20
CA ARG A 356 19.76 -15.88 16.18
C ARG A 356 19.06 -15.43 14.88
N ASP A 357 19.31 -14.17 14.48
CA ASP A 357 18.64 -13.57 13.32
C ASP A 357 19.16 -14.20 12.01
N ILE A 358 20.48 -14.46 11.91
CA ILE A 358 21.07 -15.16 10.75
C ILE A 358 20.58 -16.60 10.68
N ASN A 359 20.50 -17.30 11.82
CA ASN A 359 19.95 -18.65 11.90
C ASN A 359 18.48 -18.67 11.43
N ALA A 360 17.67 -17.70 11.87
CA ALA A 360 16.30 -17.56 11.44
C ALA A 360 16.18 -17.31 9.92
N ALA A 361 16.97 -16.39 9.37
CA ALA A 361 16.97 -16.10 7.94
C ALA A 361 17.32 -17.34 7.09
N LYS A 362 18.29 -18.17 7.52
CA LYS A 362 18.63 -19.43 6.86
C LYS A 362 17.48 -20.45 6.91
N ASN A 363 16.83 -20.57 8.06
CA ASN A 363 15.67 -21.46 8.22
C ASN A 363 14.49 -20.99 7.36
N ILE A 364 14.25 -19.67 7.29
CA ILE A 364 13.23 -19.07 6.40
C ILE A 364 13.52 -19.43 4.95
N LEU A 365 14.78 -19.29 4.49
CA LEU A 365 15.16 -19.67 3.14
C LEU A 365 14.89 -21.15 2.88
N LYS A 366 15.38 -22.03 3.75
CA LYS A 366 15.23 -23.49 3.62
C LYS A 366 13.75 -23.89 3.54
N GLN A 367 12.93 -23.41 4.48
CA GLN A 367 11.50 -23.72 4.51
C GLN A 367 10.78 -23.24 3.26
N GLY A 368 11.02 -22.00 2.84
CA GLY A 368 10.33 -21.43 1.69
C GLY A 368 10.72 -22.09 0.36
N LEU A 369 11.98 -22.55 0.21
CA LEU A 369 12.39 -23.36 -0.94
C LEU A 369 11.71 -24.74 -0.92
N THR A 370 11.63 -25.39 0.23
CA THR A 370 10.90 -26.66 0.40
C THR A 370 9.44 -26.50 0.03
N ASP A 371 8.77 -25.44 0.50
CA ASP A 371 7.38 -25.16 0.17
C ASP A 371 7.18 -24.97 -1.35
N LEU A 372 8.07 -24.24 -2.01
CA LEU A 372 8.03 -24.04 -3.47
C LEU A 372 8.22 -25.34 -4.25
N ILE A 373 9.16 -26.20 -3.82
CA ILE A 373 9.40 -27.51 -4.46
C ILE A 373 8.16 -28.39 -4.30
N ASN A 374 7.59 -28.48 -3.10
CA ASN A 374 6.41 -29.28 -2.83
C ASN A 374 5.19 -28.81 -3.64
N GLU A 375 4.98 -27.51 -3.77
CA GLU A 375 3.92 -26.95 -4.62
C GLU A 375 4.12 -27.33 -6.09
N THR A 376 5.35 -27.23 -6.58
CA THR A 376 5.68 -27.59 -7.96
C THR A 376 5.46 -29.07 -8.23
N MET A 377 5.85 -29.96 -7.30
CA MET A 377 5.62 -31.39 -7.39
C MET A 377 4.11 -31.74 -7.37
N ASN A 378 3.34 -31.06 -6.51
CA ASN A 378 1.88 -31.26 -6.46
C ASN A 378 1.17 -30.82 -7.73
N LEU A 379 1.64 -29.75 -8.39
CA LEU A 379 1.12 -29.30 -9.69
C LEU A 379 1.50 -30.29 -10.81
N TRP A 380 2.73 -30.80 -10.79
CA TRP A 380 3.18 -31.87 -11.70
C TRP A 380 2.26 -33.08 -11.62
N ASN A 381 2.00 -33.59 -10.42
CA ASN A 381 1.15 -34.76 -10.20
C ASN A 381 -0.30 -34.56 -10.64
N ARG A 382 -0.76 -33.29 -10.78
CA ARG A 382 -2.09 -32.94 -11.29
C ARG A 382 -2.15 -32.73 -12.82
N GLY A 383 -1.03 -32.89 -13.52
CA GLY A 383 -0.95 -32.74 -14.99
C GLY A 383 -0.89 -31.30 -15.50
N ASP A 384 -0.64 -30.33 -14.63
CA ASP A 384 -0.57 -28.88 -14.99
C ASP A 384 0.84 -28.54 -15.53
N SER A 385 1.08 -28.87 -16.80
CA SER A 385 2.40 -28.72 -17.46
C SER A 385 2.86 -27.28 -17.66
N THR A 386 1.95 -26.31 -17.66
CA THR A 386 2.27 -24.89 -17.92
C THR A 386 3.00 -24.19 -16.76
N VAL A 387 2.82 -24.64 -15.52
CA VAL A 387 3.44 -24.04 -14.32
C VAL A 387 4.86 -24.56 -14.09
N ILE A 388 5.20 -25.71 -14.67
CA ILE A 388 6.43 -26.44 -14.45
C ILE A 388 7.64 -25.74 -15.10
N LEU A 389 7.49 -25.24 -16.32
CA LEU A 389 8.57 -24.55 -17.03
C LEU A 389 9.05 -23.28 -16.33
N LEU A 390 8.13 -22.52 -15.73
CA LEU A 390 8.45 -21.26 -15.04
C LEU A 390 9.17 -21.46 -13.69
N SER A 391 8.92 -22.57 -12.99
CA SER A 391 9.55 -22.86 -11.68
C SER A 391 10.90 -23.57 -11.83
N TRP A 392 11.04 -24.49 -12.78
CA TRP A 392 12.30 -25.19 -13.03
C TRP A 392 13.41 -24.29 -13.57
N GLU A 393 13.11 -23.36 -14.48
CA GLU A 393 14.08 -22.36 -14.95
C GLU A 393 14.61 -21.44 -13.83
N SER A 394 13.86 -21.34 -12.72
CA SER A 394 14.25 -20.53 -11.56
C SER A 394 15.05 -21.32 -10.50
N ILE A 395 14.96 -22.65 -10.49
CA ILE A 395 15.49 -23.52 -9.44
C ILE A 395 16.64 -24.42 -9.94
N SER A 396 16.72 -24.67 -11.25
CA SER A 396 17.83 -25.46 -11.83
C SER A 396 19.19 -24.76 -11.66
N PRO A 397 20.24 -25.48 -11.24
CA PRO A 397 21.56 -24.93 -10.96
C PRO A 397 22.24 -24.28 -12.15
#